data_ad30584622896bb870fd32fb87af129f
#
_entry.id   ad30584622896bb870fd32fb87af129f
#
_cell.length_a   1.000
_cell.length_b   1.000
_cell.length_c   1.000
_cell.angle_alpha   90.00
_cell.angle_beta   90.00
_cell.angle_gamma   90.00
#
_symmetry.space_group_name_H-M   'P 1'
#
loop_
_entity.id
_entity.type
_entity.pdbx_description
1 polymer ?
#
loop_
_entity_poly.entity_id
_entity_poly.type
_entity_poly.pdbx_seq_one_letter_code
_entity_poly.pdbx_strand_id
1 'polypeptide(L)'
;MLHRNKIHESPPMAPSNGTRAMLDSRPNDNLPRGTICIEDLEIGLSRHLRKEVTDRDIELFAEVSTDRNPVHLDDDYARDTIFEGRIAHGMLTAGLISAVIGEQLPGHGTIYMGQSLKFLAPVRPGDVVLAEVTVREIDYPKRRVTLDCRCTVGNTTVLKGEALVLAPSRKFD
;
A
#
# COMPACT_ATOMS: atom_id res chain seq x y z
N MET A 1 53.64 -42.05 23.33
CA MET A 1 53.35 -41.46 21.99
C MET A 1 51.93 -40.87 22.01
N LEU A 2 51.82 -39.57 22.13
CA LEU A 2 50.55 -38.83 22.23
C LEU A 2 50.26 -38.19 20.87
N HIS A 3 49.21 -38.67 20.20
CA HIS A 3 48.72 -38.03 18.96
C HIS A 3 47.86 -36.83 19.32
N ARG A 4 48.33 -35.61 18.95
CA ARG A 4 47.54 -34.37 18.97
C ARG A 4 46.61 -34.36 17.78
N ASN A 5 45.29 -34.39 18.05
CA ASN A 5 44.24 -34.04 17.07
C ASN A 5 44.28 -32.55 16.82
N LYS A 6 44.57 -32.17 15.59
CA LYS A 6 44.35 -30.79 15.08
C LYS A 6 42.88 -30.59 14.81
N ILE A 7 42.26 -29.71 15.56
CA ILE A 7 40.92 -29.19 15.30
C ILE A 7 41.05 -28.21 14.11
N HIS A 8 40.37 -28.53 13.02
CA HIS A 8 40.24 -27.63 11.86
C HIS A 8 39.15 -26.61 12.19
N GLU A 9 39.55 -25.38 12.54
CA GLU A 9 38.63 -24.25 12.61
C GLU A 9 38.30 -23.81 11.19
N SER A 10 37.01 -23.86 10.86
CA SER A 10 36.45 -23.26 9.63
C SER A 10 36.46 -21.73 9.74
N PRO A 11 36.82 -21.00 8.68
CA PRO A 11 36.80 -19.54 8.72
C PRO A 11 35.37 -18.99 8.88
N PRO A 12 35.17 -17.82 9.52
CA PRO A 12 33.85 -17.21 9.71
C PRO A 12 33.24 -16.83 8.36
N MET A 13 31.98 -17.24 8.17
CA MET A 13 31.20 -16.84 7.01
C MET A 13 31.06 -15.32 6.98
N ALA A 14 31.44 -14.70 5.87
CA ALA A 14 31.17 -13.29 5.57
C ALA A 14 29.67 -13.05 5.53
N PRO A 15 29.16 -11.89 6.01
CA PRO A 15 27.74 -11.57 5.92
C PRO A 15 27.34 -11.44 4.46
N SER A 16 26.32 -12.20 4.04
CA SER A 16 25.76 -12.14 2.69
C SER A 16 25.13 -10.76 2.44
N ASN A 17 25.74 -9.96 1.59
CA ASN A 17 25.26 -8.66 1.12
C ASN A 17 24.01 -8.74 0.21
N GLY A 18 23.14 -9.73 0.41
CA GLY A 18 22.01 -10.00 -0.47
C GLY A 18 20.71 -9.21 -0.20
N THR A 19 20.60 -8.50 0.92
CA THR A 19 19.29 -7.96 1.36
C THR A 19 19.08 -6.46 1.07
N ARG A 20 20.04 -5.75 0.53
CA ARG A 20 19.97 -4.29 0.34
C ARG A 20 19.55 -3.86 -1.07
N ALA A 21 19.50 -4.77 -2.05
CA ALA A 21 19.19 -4.43 -3.45
C ALA A 21 17.69 -4.50 -3.82
N MET A 22 16.82 -5.02 -2.95
CA MET A 22 15.38 -5.18 -3.26
C MET A 22 14.48 -4.02 -2.81
N LEU A 23 15.03 -3.00 -2.15
CA LEU A 23 14.24 -1.87 -1.63
C LEU A 23 14.24 -0.63 -2.53
N ASP A 24 14.96 -0.65 -3.66
CA ASP A 24 15.19 0.57 -4.45
C ASP A 24 14.44 0.62 -5.79
N SER A 25 13.55 -0.34 -6.06
CA SER A 25 12.61 -0.26 -7.19
C SER A 25 11.26 0.34 -6.78
N ARG A 26 11.26 1.44 -6.01
CA ARG A 26 10.04 2.18 -5.74
C ARG A 26 9.67 3.01 -6.96
N PRO A 27 8.39 2.99 -7.41
CA PRO A 27 7.95 3.91 -8.44
C PRO A 27 8.33 5.33 -8.01
N ASN A 28 8.86 6.09 -8.97
CA ASN A 28 9.34 7.45 -8.77
C ASN A 28 8.13 8.40 -8.58
N ASP A 29 7.46 8.30 -7.45
CA ASP A 29 6.47 9.26 -7.00
C ASP A 29 7.23 10.41 -6.34
N ASN A 30 7.48 11.47 -7.08
CA ASN A 30 8.14 12.70 -6.63
C ASN A 30 7.30 13.49 -5.61
N LEU A 31 6.34 12.86 -4.92
CA LEU A 31 5.50 13.51 -3.96
C LEU A 31 6.18 13.55 -2.59
N PRO A 32 6.13 14.68 -1.88
CA PRO A 32 6.77 14.81 -0.58
C PRO A 32 6.14 13.82 0.41
N ARG A 33 6.98 12.98 0.99
CA ARG A 33 6.62 12.15 2.14
C ARG A 33 6.86 12.94 3.41
N GLY A 34 6.05 12.69 4.43
CA GLY A 34 6.23 13.37 5.70
C GLY A 34 4.92 13.60 6.41
N THR A 35 4.90 14.62 7.24
CA THR A 35 3.75 14.99 8.07
C THR A 35 3.19 16.32 7.62
N ILE A 36 1.88 16.38 7.37
CA ILE A 36 1.11 17.62 7.26
C ILE A 36 0.24 17.71 8.51
N CYS A 37 0.59 18.61 9.41
CA CYS A 37 -0.20 18.81 10.63
C CYS A 37 -1.58 19.38 10.27
N ILE A 38 -2.57 19.12 11.14
CA ILE A 38 -3.95 19.55 10.89
C ILE A 38 -4.06 21.07 10.66
N GLU A 39 -3.16 21.84 11.25
CA GLU A 39 -3.09 23.29 11.10
C GLU A 39 -2.72 23.75 9.67
N ASP A 40 -2.12 22.85 8.87
CA ASP A 40 -1.68 23.13 7.49
C ASP A 40 -2.57 22.41 6.45
N LEU A 41 -3.57 21.65 6.89
CA LEU A 41 -4.49 20.98 5.99
C LEU A 41 -5.54 21.99 5.47
N GLU A 42 -5.83 21.85 4.17
CA GLU A 42 -6.87 22.63 3.49
C GLU A 42 -7.84 21.71 2.77
N ILE A 43 -9.14 22.05 2.75
CA ILE A 43 -10.14 21.33 1.97
C ILE A 43 -9.76 21.42 0.49
N GLY A 44 -9.79 20.27 -0.19
CA GLY A 44 -9.38 20.12 -1.59
C GLY A 44 -7.89 19.79 -1.77
N LEU A 45 -7.07 19.83 -0.71
CA LEU A 45 -5.69 19.34 -0.81
C LEU A 45 -5.69 17.86 -1.18
N SER A 46 -4.95 17.50 -2.23
CA SER A 46 -4.91 16.14 -2.76
C SER A 46 -3.48 15.59 -2.85
N ARG A 47 -3.34 14.28 -2.69
CA ARG A 47 -2.11 13.51 -2.94
C ARG A 47 -2.45 12.21 -3.63
N HIS A 48 -1.46 11.66 -4.33
CA HIS A 48 -1.67 10.43 -5.09
C HIS A 48 -0.41 9.56 -5.13
N LEU A 49 -0.62 8.30 -5.44
CA LEU A 49 0.40 7.27 -5.67
C LEU A 49 0.05 6.50 -6.93
N ARG A 50 1.05 6.25 -7.78
CA ARG A 50 0.92 5.33 -8.92
C ARG A 50 1.67 4.04 -8.62
N LYS A 51 1.03 2.91 -8.86
CA LYS A 51 1.67 1.60 -8.71
C LYS A 51 1.15 0.64 -9.78
N GLU A 52 2.07 -0.01 -10.48
CA GLU A 52 1.77 -1.20 -11.25
C GLU A 52 1.49 -2.36 -10.27
N VAL A 53 0.35 -3.04 -10.45
CA VAL A 53 -0.03 -4.22 -9.67
C VAL A 53 0.50 -5.45 -10.38
N THR A 54 1.57 -6.03 -9.85
CA THR A 54 2.24 -7.20 -10.43
C THR A 54 1.66 -8.51 -9.91
N ASP A 55 1.94 -9.64 -10.60
CA ASP A 55 1.63 -10.99 -10.09
C ASP A 55 2.26 -11.20 -8.70
N ARG A 56 3.47 -10.74 -8.50
CA ARG A 56 4.16 -10.85 -7.21
C ARG A 56 3.45 -10.08 -6.09
N ASP A 57 2.86 -8.91 -6.37
CA ASP A 57 2.08 -8.18 -5.38
C ASP A 57 0.84 -8.97 -4.94
N ILE A 58 0.16 -9.62 -5.89
CA ILE A 58 -1.03 -10.45 -5.64
C ILE A 58 -0.66 -11.68 -4.79
N GLU A 59 0.42 -12.37 -5.13
CA GLU A 59 0.93 -13.51 -4.36
C GLU A 59 1.27 -13.10 -2.91
N LEU A 60 2.04 -12.02 -2.73
CA LEU A 60 2.42 -11.50 -1.41
C LEU A 60 1.19 -11.09 -0.60
N PHE A 61 0.19 -10.47 -1.26
CA PHE A 61 -1.04 -10.10 -0.57
C PHE A 61 -1.84 -11.35 -0.15
N ALA A 62 -1.91 -12.38 -0.99
CA ALA A 62 -2.54 -13.64 -0.63
C ALA A 62 -1.83 -14.33 0.56
N GLU A 63 -0.50 -14.23 0.63
CA GLU A 63 0.26 -14.75 1.77
C GLU A 63 -0.06 -14.02 3.06
N VAL A 64 -0.01 -12.68 3.06
CA VAL A 64 -0.17 -11.86 4.27
C VAL A 64 -1.62 -11.76 4.73
N SER A 65 -2.58 -11.69 3.80
CA SER A 65 -4.02 -11.62 4.11
C SER A 65 -4.65 -12.98 4.40
N THR A 66 -3.99 -14.07 3.98
CA THR A 66 -4.52 -15.45 3.92
C THR A 66 -5.71 -15.63 2.96
N ASP A 67 -6.05 -14.63 2.16
CA ASP A 67 -7.06 -14.73 1.10
C ASP A 67 -6.46 -15.40 -0.14
N ARG A 68 -6.70 -16.71 -0.24
CA ARG A 68 -6.22 -17.57 -1.33
C ARG A 68 -7.34 -17.96 -2.29
N ASN A 69 -8.35 -17.09 -2.46
CA ASN A 69 -9.40 -17.33 -3.43
C ASN A 69 -8.78 -17.57 -4.83
N PRO A 70 -9.08 -18.69 -5.50
CA PRO A 70 -8.45 -19.05 -6.77
C PRO A 70 -8.65 -18.02 -7.88
N VAL A 71 -9.66 -17.16 -7.81
CA VAL A 71 -9.85 -16.07 -8.78
C VAL A 71 -8.64 -15.10 -8.85
N HIS A 72 -7.79 -15.08 -7.81
CA HIS A 72 -6.58 -14.27 -7.75
C HIS A 72 -5.33 -15.02 -8.18
N LEU A 73 -5.30 -16.36 -8.04
CA LEU A 73 -4.07 -17.15 -8.10
C LEU A 73 -4.04 -18.22 -9.20
N ASP A 74 -5.22 -18.62 -9.73
CA ASP A 74 -5.36 -19.70 -10.68
C ASP A 74 -5.95 -19.18 -12.00
N ASP A 75 -5.17 -19.25 -13.07
CA ASP A 75 -5.57 -18.74 -14.39
C ASP A 75 -6.72 -19.54 -15.01
N ASP A 76 -6.74 -20.87 -14.81
CA ASP A 76 -7.77 -21.73 -15.39
C ASP A 76 -9.11 -21.51 -14.69
N TYR A 77 -9.08 -21.46 -13.35
CA TYR A 77 -10.26 -21.14 -12.56
C TYR A 77 -10.79 -19.73 -12.90
N ALA A 78 -9.93 -18.72 -12.94
CA ALA A 78 -10.32 -17.33 -13.15
C ALA A 78 -10.90 -17.08 -14.54
N ARG A 79 -10.45 -17.83 -15.57
CA ARG A 79 -10.97 -17.75 -16.94
C ARG A 79 -12.44 -18.13 -17.02
N ASP A 80 -12.87 -19.09 -16.21
CA ASP A 80 -14.25 -19.57 -16.19
C ASP A 80 -15.20 -18.71 -15.33
N THR A 81 -14.70 -17.62 -14.75
CA THR A 81 -15.50 -16.66 -13.98
C THR A 81 -15.98 -15.47 -14.83
N ILE A 82 -16.87 -14.65 -14.27
CA ILE A 82 -17.32 -13.39 -14.90
C ILE A 82 -16.17 -12.42 -15.21
N PHE A 83 -14.98 -12.64 -14.64
CA PHE A 83 -13.81 -11.80 -14.85
C PHE A 83 -12.97 -12.24 -16.05
N GLU A 84 -13.17 -13.46 -16.58
CA GLU A 84 -12.46 -14.01 -17.73
C GLU A 84 -10.93 -13.97 -17.60
N GLY A 85 -10.42 -14.10 -16.36
CA GLY A 85 -9.00 -14.07 -16.03
C GLY A 85 -8.73 -13.54 -14.62
N ARG A 86 -7.49 -13.70 -14.14
CA ARG A 86 -7.12 -13.32 -12.78
C ARG A 86 -7.30 -11.82 -12.53
N ILE A 87 -7.70 -11.51 -11.32
CA ILE A 87 -7.83 -10.15 -10.81
C ILE A 87 -7.06 -9.98 -9.51
N ALA A 88 -6.65 -8.77 -9.19
CA ALA A 88 -6.08 -8.44 -7.90
C ALA A 88 -7.16 -8.44 -6.80
N HIS A 89 -6.75 -8.71 -5.57
CA HIS A 89 -7.61 -8.53 -4.40
C HIS A 89 -8.06 -7.06 -4.30
N GLY A 90 -9.35 -6.83 -4.05
CA GLY A 90 -9.85 -5.48 -3.85
C GLY A 90 -9.14 -4.75 -2.71
N MET A 91 -8.83 -5.48 -1.63
CA MET A 91 -8.13 -4.91 -0.47
C MET A 91 -6.65 -4.61 -0.74
N LEU A 92 -5.99 -5.26 -1.70
CA LEU A 92 -4.67 -4.86 -2.18
C LEU A 92 -4.73 -3.45 -2.79
N THR A 93 -5.73 -3.20 -3.65
CA THR A 93 -5.97 -1.86 -4.23
C THR A 93 -6.30 -0.83 -3.15
N ALA A 94 -7.10 -1.20 -2.14
CA ALA A 94 -7.39 -0.35 -0.98
C ALA A 94 -6.14 -0.03 -0.16
N GLY A 95 -5.17 -0.95 -0.09
CA GLY A 95 -3.88 -0.73 0.55
C GLY A 95 -3.08 0.43 -0.05
N LEU A 96 -3.27 0.75 -1.33
CA LEU A 96 -2.62 1.91 -1.96
C LEU A 96 -3.17 3.24 -1.43
N ILE A 97 -4.47 3.30 -1.08
CA ILE A 97 -5.06 4.46 -0.37
C ILE A 97 -4.39 4.62 1.00
N SER A 98 -4.23 3.50 1.73
CA SER A 98 -3.54 3.53 3.03
C SER A 98 -2.10 4.05 2.90
N ALA A 99 -1.40 3.70 1.84
CA ALA A 99 -0.05 4.21 1.57
C ALA A 99 -0.06 5.74 1.35
N VAL A 100 -1.01 6.29 0.58
CA VAL A 100 -1.14 7.75 0.41
C VAL A 100 -1.42 8.42 1.75
N ILE A 101 -2.35 7.88 2.53
CA ILE A 101 -2.74 8.45 3.83
C ILE A 101 -1.57 8.42 4.81
N GLY A 102 -0.88 7.29 4.92
CA GLY A 102 0.19 7.11 5.90
C GLY A 102 1.51 7.78 5.55
N GLU A 103 1.77 8.03 4.25
CA GLU A 103 3.05 8.57 3.78
C GLU A 103 2.98 10.04 3.36
N GLN A 104 1.78 10.56 2.96
CA GLN A 104 1.68 11.82 2.23
C GLN A 104 0.55 12.75 2.71
N LEU A 105 -0.64 12.23 3.10
CA LEU A 105 -1.80 13.08 3.40
C LEU A 105 -2.77 12.44 4.40
N PRO A 106 -2.74 12.82 5.67
CA PRO A 106 -1.85 13.75 6.36
C PRO A 106 -0.41 13.26 6.53
N GLY A 107 -0.11 11.97 6.26
CA GLY A 107 1.23 11.39 6.32
C GLY A 107 1.59 10.82 7.70
N HIS A 108 2.86 10.92 8.06
CA HIS A 108 3.39 10.26 9.25
C HIS A 108 2.69 10.76 10.53
N GLY A 109 2.39 9.84 11.44
CA GLY A 109 1.67 10.12 12.68
C GLY A 109 0.14 10.12 12.55
N THR A 110 -0.40 9.94 11.34
CA THR A 110 -1.84 9.79 11.11
C THR A 110 -2.35 8.47 11.69
N ILE A 111 -3.48 8.54 12.39
CA ILE A 111 -4.19 7.34 12.87
C ILE A 111 -5.40 7.10 11.99
N TYR A 112 -5.44 5.92 11.36
CA TYR A 112 -6.57 5.49 10.54
C TYR A 112 -7.73 5.06 11.45
N MET A 113 -8.88 5.73 11.35
CA MET A 113 -10.03 5.50 12.24
C MET A 113 -11.14 4.70 11.58
N GLY A 114 -11.34 4.89 10.27
CA GLY A 114 -12.40 4.21 9.55
C GLY A 114 -12.29 4.37 8.05
N GLN A 115 -12.95 3.43 7.32
CA GLN A 115 -12.96 3.42 5.86
C GLN A 115 -14.29 2.86 5.35
N SER A 116 -14.89 3.53 4.37
CA SER A 116 -15.89 2.95 3.49
C SER A 116 -15.30 2.74 2.09
N LEU A 117 -15.68 1.64 1.43
CA LEU A 117 -15.18 1.32 0.09
C LEU A 117 -16.31 0.76 -0.78
N LYS A 118 -16.24 1.09 -2.07
CA LYS A 118 -17.01 0.45 -3.14
C LYS A 118 -16.05 0.04 -4.25
N PHE A 119 -16.00 -1.26 -4.55
CA PHE A 119 -15.26 -1.81 -5.68
C PHE A 119 -16.16 -1.75 -6.92
N LEU A 120 -15.69 -1.09 -7.97
CA LEU A 120 -16.51 -0.75 -9.14
C LEU A 120 -16.10 -1.53 -10.39
N ALA A 121 -14.81 -1.87 -10.50
CA ALA A 121 -14.25 -2.66 -11.58
C ALA A 121 -13.03 -3.45 -11.08
N PRO A 122 -12.70 -4.59 -11.71
CA PRO A 122 -11.53 -5.37 -11.37
C PRO A 122 -10.23 -4.63 -11.74
N VAL A 123 -9.18 -4.91 -10.97
CA VAL A 123 -7.79 -4.58 -11.30
C VAL A 123 -7.10 -5.87 -11.71
N ARG A 124 -6.36 -5.87 -12.80
CA ARG A 124 -5.67 -7.06 -13.34
C ARG A 124 -4.17 -6.99 -13.07
N PRO A 125 -3.46 -8.13 -13.06
CA PRO A 125 -2.01 -8.13 -13.13
C PRO A 125 -1.52 -7.26 -14.30
N GLY A 126 -0.54 -6.37 -14.05
CA GLY A 126 0.00 -5.43 -15.01
C GLY A 126 -0.72 -4.07 -15.08
N ASP A 127 -1.89 -3.92 -14.46
CA ASP A 127 -2.58 -2.63 -14.41
C ASP A 127 -1.81 -1.62 -13.56
N VAL A 128 -1.74 -0.39 -14.05
CA VAL A 128 -1.20 0.75 -13.29
C VAL A 128 -2.33 1.48 -12.59
N VAL A 129 -2.38 1.33 -11.27
CA VAL A 129 -3.37 1.97 -10.40
C VAL A 129 -2.86 3.34 -9.98
N LEU A 130 -3.70 4.38 -10.16
CA LEU A 130 -3.56 5.68 -9.54
C LEU A 130 -4.48 5.74 -8.32
N ALA A 131 -3.92 5.73 -7.11
CA ALA A 131 -4.65 5.96 -5.87
C ALA A 131 -4.56 7.44 -5.49
N GLU A 132 -5.69 8.08 -5.31
CA GLU A 132 -5.83 9.51 -4.98
C GLU A 132 -6.62 9.69 -3.69
N VAL A 133 -6.16 10.60 -2.85
CA VAL A 133 -6.80 10.99 -1.59
C VAL A 133 -6.92 12.50 -1.54
N THR A 134 -8.11 13.02 -1.22
CA THR A 134 -8.41 14.45 -1.18
C THR A 134 -9.07 14.82 0.14
N VAL A 135 -8.64 15.90 0.78
CA VAL A 135 -9.26 16.42 2.00
C VAL A 135 -10.65 16.95 1.68
N ARG A 136 -11.69 16.37 2.32
CA ARG A 136 -13.09 16.80 2.15
C ARG A 136 -13.58 17.65 3.31
N GLU A 137 -13.28 17.24 4.56
CA GLU A 137 -13.74 17.91 5.77
C GLU A 137 -12.65 17.90 6.84
N ILE A 138 -12.59 18.96 7.66
CA ILE A 138 -11.66 19.09 8.77
C ILE A 138 -12.43 19.49 10.03
N ASP A 139 -12.39 18.64 11.07
CA ASP A 139 -12.87 18.93 12.42
C ASP A 139 -11.64 19.26 13.30
N TYR A 140 -11.26 20.54 13.34
CA TYR A 140 -10.09 21.01 14.09
C TYR A 140 -10.13 20.65 15.59
N PRO A 141 -11.25 20.85 16.32
CA PRO A 141 -11.34 20.49 17.74
C PRO A 141 -11.05 19.03 18.04
N LYS A 142 -11.50 18.13 17.17
CA LYS A 142 -11.29 16.69 17.33
C LYS A 142 -10.09 16.16 16.54
N ARG A 143 -9.40 17.00 15.81
CA ARG A 143 -8.31 16.65 14.89
C ARG A 143 -8.70 15.58 13.86
N ARG A 144 -9.98 15.51 13.50
CA ARG A 144 -10.49 14.53 12.54
C ARG A 144 -10.54 15.11 11.14
N VAL A 145 -10.13 14.30 10.18
CA VAL A 145 -10.17 14.66 8.76
C VAL A 145 -10.92 13.57 8.01
N THR A 146 -11.92 13.98 7.24
CA THR A 146 -12.58 13.10 6.28
C THR A 146 -11.92 13.28 4.92
N LEU A 147 -11.54 12.18 4.32
CA LEU A 147 -10.81 12.11 3.06
C LEU A 147 -11.66 11.38 2.02
N ASP A 148 -11.84 11.99 0.84
CA ASP A 148 -12.32 11.28 -0.34
C ASP A 148 -11.20 10.43 -0.91
N CYS A 149 -11.52 9.17 -1.23
CA CYS A 149 -10.57 8.18 -1.70
C CYS A 149 -11.02 7.62 -3.05
N ARG A 150 -10.10 7.55 -4.02
CA ARG A 150 -10.38 6.99 -5.34
C ARG A 150 -9.18 6.26 -5.89
N CYS A 151 -9.41 5.11 -6.53
CA CYS A 151 -8.41 4.46 -7.38
C CYS A 151 -8.92 4.36 -8.81
N THR A 152 -8.03 4.61 -9.78
CA THR A 152 -8.32 4.47 -11.21
C THR A 152 -7.27 3.64 -11.93
N VAL A 153 -7.70 2.95 -12.99
CA VAL A 153 -6.82 2.33 -14.00
C VAL A 153 -7.16 3.00 -15.32
N GLY A 154 -6.21 3.74 -15.89
CA GLY A 154 -6.50 4.63 -17.01
C GLY A 154 -7.64 5.61 -16.66
N ASN A 155 -8.71 5.59 -17.44
CA ASN A 155 -9.89 6.44 -17.22
C ASN A 155 -11.01 5.75 -16.40
N THR A 156 -10.80 4.50 -15.96
CA THR A 156 -11.82 3.73 -15.25
C THR A 156 -11.62 3.85 -13.75
N THR A 157 -12.66 4.30 -13.01
CA THR A 157 -12.66 4.23 -11.55
C THR A 157 -12.88 2.79 -11.11
N VAL A 158 -11.90 2.19 -10.45
CA VAL A 158 -11.94 0.80 -9.96
C VAL A 158 -12.37 0.71 -8.51
N LEU A 159 -12.11 1.76 -7.71
CA LEU A 159 -12.47 1.86 -6.30
C LEU A 159 -12.77 3.31 -5.94
N LYS A 160 -13.77 3.51 -5.06
CA LYS A 160 -14.03 4.79 -4.41
C LYS A 160 -14.53 4.59 -2.99
N GLY A 161 -14.37 5.60 -2.16
CA GLY A 161 -14.86 5.59 -0.78
C GLY A 161 -14.37 6.77 0.03
N GLU A 162 -14.48 6.68 1.35
CA GLU A 162 -14.13 7.73 2.29
C GLU A 162 -13.30 7.15 3.43
N ALA A 163 -12.28 7.87 3.84
CA ALA A 163 -11.51 7.57 5.05
C ALA A 163 -11.77 8.62 6.13
N LEU A 164 -11.84 8.18 7.38
CA LEU A 164 -11.79 9.04 8.55
C LEU A 164 -10.46 8.80 9.26
N VAL A 165 -9.72 9.88 9.50
CA VAL A 165 -8.41 9.81 10.14
C VAL A 165 -8.29 10.82 11.29
N LEU A 166 -7.43 10.54 12.27
CA LEU A 166 -6.94 11.51 13.22
C LEU A 166 -5.62 12.07 12.69
N ALA A 167 -5.57 13.35 12.42
CA ALA A 167 -4.38 14.00 11.89
C ALA A 167 -3.40 14.40 13.01
N PRO A 168 -2.08 14.38 12.73
CA PRO A 168 -1.08 14.93 13.64
C PRO A 168 -1.30 16.43 13.84
N SER A 169 -0.84 16.97 14.99
CA SER A 169 -0.98 18.38 15.34
C SER A 169 0.27 18.84 16.08
N ARG A 170 0.75 20.03 15.76
CA ARG A 170 1.87 20.66 16.48
C ARG A 170 1.57 21.05 17.94
N LYS A 171 0.29 21.06 18.33
CA LYS A 171 -0.15 21.49 19.67
C LYS A 171 -0.27 20.36 20.67
N PHE A 172 -0.14 19.11 20.24
CA PHE A 172 -0.46 17.94 21.07
C PHE A 172 0.59 16.81 20.99
N ASP A 173 1.81 17.16 20.62
CA ASP A 173 2.98 16.28 20.70
C ASP A 173 3.60 16.31 22.10
#